data_0deb1c9652eb1fa11ecbe9253740e483
#
_entry.id   0deb1c9652eb1fa11ecbe9253740e483
#
_cell.length_a   1.000
_cell.length_b   1.000
_cell.length_c   1.000
_cell.angle_alpha   90.00
_cell.angle_beta   90.00
_cell.angle_gamma   90.00
#
_symmetry.space_group_name_H-M   'P 1'
#
loop_
_entity.id
_entity.type
_entity.pdbx_description
1 polymer ?
#
loop_
_entity_poly.entity_id
_entity_poly.type
_entity_poly.pdbx_seq_one_letter_code
_entity_poly.pdbx_strand_id
1 'polypeptide(L)'
;MAKSKRIPINPGWPHYEKWTLPPAARKGNMLFISGIDATERDPVTGVIRATGDMGEQCRNIYAKIDRILKLAGGSWKDVVKTVDYVITWDNYKDTAQVRRDFFGTEFSAATGVMVKELVGNGALIEIDAVAVLD
;
A
#
# COMPACT_ATOMS: atom_id res chain seq x y z
N MET A 1 23.97 4.51 23.58
CA MET A 1 22.58 4.73 23.22
C MET A 1 21.89 3.40 22.84
N ALA A 2 20.68 3.21 23.29
CA ALA A 2 19.91 2.05 22.91
C ALA A 2 19.57 2.11 21.41
N LYS A 3 19.66 0.98 20.72
CA LYS A 3 19.25 0.89 19.34
C LYS A 3 17.72 0.93 19.24
N SER A 4 17.18 1.63 18.25
CA SER A 4 15.75 1.61 17.98
C SER A 4 15.31 0.19 17.60
N LYS A 5 14.13 -0.19 18.06
CA LYS A 5 13.51 -1.46 17.72
C LYS A 5 12.71 -1.35 16.43
N ARG A 6 12.62 -2.43 15.70
CA ARG A 6 11.65 -2.55 14.60
C ARG A 6 10.25 -2.72 15.21
N ILE A 7 9.33 -1.89 14.82
CA ILE A 7 7.96 -1.86 15.33
C ILE A 7 7.00 -2.19 14.18
N PRO A 8 6.16 -3.23 14.31
CA PRO A 8 5.12 -3.47 13.32
C PRO A 8 4.01 -2.41 13.44
N ILE A 9 3.51 -1.98 12.31
CA ILE A 9 2.39 -1.02 12.23
C ILE A 9 1.23 -1.74 11.55
N ASN A 10 0.14 -1.93 12.30
CA ASN A 10 -1.06 -2.59 11.79
C ASN A 10 -2.30 -1.80 12.23
N PRO A 11 -3.09 -1.25 11.28
CA PRO A 11 -4.31 -0.50 11.61
C PRO A 11 -5.46 -1.34 12.17
N GLY A 12 -5.17 -2.52 12.72
CA GLY A 12 -6.19 -3.41 13.27
C GLY A 12 -6.72 -4.42 12.26
N TRP A 13 -5.91 -4.79 11.29
CA TRP A 13 -6.26 -5.81 10.29
C TRP A 13 -5.89 -7.20 10.81
N PRO A 14 -6.89 -8.00 11.28
CA PRO A 14 -6.60 -9.23 12.01
C PRO A 14 -5.99 -10.34 11.15
N HIS A 15 -6.19 -10.34 9.85
CA HIS A 15 -5.64 -11.37 8.98
C HIS A 15 -4.11 -11.36 8.92
N TYR A 16 -3.48 -10.20 9.20
CA TYR A 16 -2.02 -10.12 9.26
C TYR A 16 -1.41 -10.88 10.44
N GLU A 17 -2.19 -11.16 11.49
CA GLU A 17 -1.71 -11.93 12.62
C GLU A 17 -1.33 -13.37 12.25
N LYS A 18 -1.96 -13.90 11.21
CA LYS A 18 -1.71 -15.26 10.70
C LYS A 18 -0.60 -15.30 9.65
N TRP A 19 -0.16 -14.16 9.18
CA TRP A 19 0.87 -14.05 8.16
C TRP A 19 2.23 -13.80 8.81
N THR A 20 3.29 -14.05 8.06
CA THR A 20 4.67 -13.85 8.52
C THR A 20 5.19 -12.45 8.24
N LEU A 21 4.29 -11.50 7.98
CA LEU A 21 4.63 -10.11 7.69
C LEU A 21 3.54 -9.16 8.21
N PRO A 22 3.92 -7.96 8.69
CA PRO A 22 2.95 -6.92 9.04
C PRO A 22 2.60 -6.06 7.82
N PRO A 23 1.56 -5.21 7.90
CA PRO A 23 1.28 -4.22 6.84
C PRO A 23 2.42 -3.22 6.65
N ALA A 24 3.13 -2.87 7.72
CA ALA A 24 4.28 -1.99 7.67
C ALA A 24 5.18 -2.24 8.87
N ALA A 25 6.44 -1.85 8.74
CA ALA A 25 7.42 -1.90 9.81
C ALA A 25 8.14 -0.55 9.91
N ARG A 26 8.27 -0.05 11.12
CA ARG A 26 8.99 1.18 11.43
C ARG A 26 10.26 0.88 12.21
N LYS A 27 11.35 1.54 11.85
CA LYS A 27 12.57 1.55 12.66
C LYS A 27 13.15 2.95 12.63
N GLY A 28 13.28 3.57 13.79
CA GLY A 28 13.67 4.98 13.86
C GLY A 28 12.62 5.83 13.16
N ASN A 29 13.06 6.64 12.20
CA ASN A 29 12.17 7.48 11.39
C ASN A 29 11.81 6.85 10.02
N MET A 30 12.26 5.63 9.75
CA MET A 30 11.97 4.95 8.50
C MET A 30 10.73 4.06 8.63
N LEU A 31 9.81 4.24 7.71
CA LEU A 31 8.59 3.41 7.61
C LEU A 31 8.61 2.67 6.28
N PHE A 32 8.60 1.35 6.35
CA PHE A 32 8.53 0.47 5.19
C PHE A 32 7.15 -0.14 5.12
N ILE A 33 6.42 0.14 4.07
CA ILE A 33 5.07 -0.38 3.86
C ILE A 33 5.18 -1.60 2.95
N SER A 34 4.65 -2.73 3.43
CA SER A 34 4.60 -3.97 2.66
C SER A 34 3.78 -3.79 1.38
N GLY A 35 3.93 -4.70 0.45
CA GLY A 35 3.07 -4.73 -0.72
C GLY A 35 1.61 -4.83 -0.31
N ILE A 36 0.82 -3.83 -0.68
CA ILE A 36 -0.61 -3.73 -0.36
C ILE A 36 -1.39 -3.90 -1.66
N ASP A 37 -2.38 -4.77 -1.65
CA ASP A 37 -3.30 -4.94 -2.76
C ASP A 37 -4.72 -4.51 -2.39
N ALA A 38 -5.63 -4.57 -3.35
CA ALA A 38 -7.01 -4.15 -3.16
C ALA A 38 -7.94 -5.29 -2.71
N THR A 39 -7.37 -6.40 -2.19
CA THR A 39 -8.20 -7.51 -1.73
C THR A 39 -8.99 -7.12 -0.49
N GLU A 40 -10.26 -7.49 -0.50
CA GLU A 40 -11.19 -7.29 0.61
C GLU A 40 -11.93 -8.59 0.87
N ARG A 41 -12.30 -8.81 2.12
CA ARG A 41 -13.15 -9.93 2.49
C ARG A 41 -14.61 -9.56 2.23
N ASP A 42 -15.30 -10.36 1.42
CA ASP A 42 -16.74 -10.20 1.24
C ASP A 42 -17.44 -10.54 2.57
N PRO A 43 -18.24 -9.63 3.13
CA PRO A 43 -18.87 -9.85 4.44
C PRO A 43 -19.97 -10.94 4.40
N VAL A 44 -20.47 -11.28 3.23
CA VAL A 44 -21.52 -12.28 3.08
C VAL A 44 -20.93 -13.65 2.79
N THR A 45 -20.05 -13.74 1.78
CA THR A 45 -19.48 -15.03 1.33
C THR A 45 -18.19 -15.40 2.04
N GLY A 46 -17.50 -14.44 2.65
CA GLY A 46 -16.18 -14.63 3.24
C GLY A 46 -15.05 -14.74 2.22
N VAL A 47 -15.35 -14.64 0.93
CA VAL A 47 -14.34 -14.69 -0.13
C VAL A 47 -13.46 -13.46 -0.08
N ILE A 48 -12.16 -13.66 -0.16
CA ILE A 48 -11.17 -12.58 -0.20
C ILE A 48 -10.72 -12.39 -1.64
N ARG A 49 -10.95 -11.20 -2.19
CA ARG A 49 -10.53 -10.86 -3.55
C ARG A 49 -10.49 -9.35 -3.78
N ALA A 50 -9.74 -8.94 -4.78
CA ALA A 50 -9.79 -7.57 -5.29
C ALA A 50 -10.91 -7.47 -6.34
N THR A 51 -11.62 -6.35 -6.32
CA THR A 51 -12.67 -6.04 -7.30
C THR A 51 -12.45 -4.65 -7.88
N GLY A 52 -13.12 -4.35 -8.98
CA GLY A 52 -12.99 -3.08 -9.63
C GLY A 52 -11.87 -3.03 -10.66
N ASP A 53 -11.80 -1.92 -11.37
CA ASP A 53 -10.78 -1.68 -12.38
C ASP A 53 -9.46 -1.20 -11.76
N MET A 54 -8.47 -0.92 -12.61
CA MET A 54 -7.13 -0.48 -12.18
C MET A 54 -7.19 0.76 -11.28
N GLY A 55 -7.94 1.78 -11.67
CA GLY A 55 -8.06 3.02 -10.90
C GLY A 55 -8.74 2.80 -9.55
N GLU A 56 -9.81 2.02 -9.53
CA GLU A 56 -10.53 1.68 -8.30
C GLU A 56 -9.65 0.87 -7.34
N GLN A 57 -8.91 -0.10 -7.85
CA GLN A 57 -7.98 -0.88 -7.03
C GLN A 57 -6.84 0.00 -6.49
N CYS A 58 -6.29 0.88 -7.31
CA CYS A 58 -5.27 1.82 -6.87
C CYS A 58 -5.79 2.70 -5.74
N ARG A 59 -7.00 3.23 -5.86
CA ARG A 59 -7.62 4.07 -4.83
C ARG A 59 -7.84 3.30 -3.52
N ASN A 60 -8.27 2.06 -3.61
CA ASN A 60 -8.42 1.19 -2.44
C ASN A 60 -7.08 1.02 -1.71
N ILE A 61 -6.01 0.76 -2.46
CA ILE A 61 -4.67 0.59 -1.91
C ILE A 61 -4.20 1.89 -1.25
N TYR A 62 -4.38 3.03 -1.91
CA TYR A 62 -3.98 4.33 -1.35
C TYR A 62 -4.73 4.64 -0.05
N ALA A 63 -6.02 4.29 0.03
CA ALA A 63 -6.78 4.45 1.28
C ALA A 63 -6.21 3.58 2.40
N LYS A 64 -5.77 2.36 2.10
CA LYS A 64 -5.10 1.49 3.08
C LYS A 64 -3.77 2.06 3.53
N ILE A 65 -2.95 2.52 2.59
CA ILE A 65 -1.66 3.15 2.89
C ILE A 65 -1.87 4.41 3.73
N ASP A 66 -2.90 5.19 3.43
CA ASP A 66 -3.26 6.39 4.22
C ASP A 66 -3.49 6.04 5.70
N ARG A 67 -4.21 4.95 5.96
CA ARG A 67 -4.44 4.48 7.33
C ARG A 67 -3.14 4.06 8.02
N ILE A 68 -2.25 3.40 7.30
CA ILE A 68 -0.93 3.01 7.84
C ILE A 68 -0.11 4.26 8.18
N LEU A 69 -0.06 5.24 7.27
CA LEU A 69 0.67 6.49 7.48
C LEU A 69 0.17 7.24 8.72
N LYS A 70 -1.15 7.38 8.84
CA LYS A 70 -1.76 8.07 9.98
C LYS A 70 -1.46 7.37 11.30
N LEU A 71 -1.54 6.05 11.32
CA LEU A 71 -1.23 5.27 12.52
C LEU A 71 0.23 5.43 12.92
N ALA A 72 1.13 5.54 11.94
CA ALA A 72 2.56 5.74 12.19
C ALA A 72 2.92 7.19 12.53
N GLY A 73 1.96 8.10 12.50
CA GLY A 73 2.19 9.52 12.78
C GLY A 73 2.72 10.32 11.59
N GLY A 74 2.56 9.79 10.38
CA GLY A 74 3.01 10.41 9.14
C GLY A 74 1.87 10.81 8.22
N SER A 75 2.28 11.25 7.03
CA SER A 75 1.36 11.65 5.97
C SER A 75 1.97 11.35 4.60
N TRP A 76 1.24 11.63 3.54
CA TRP A 76 1.73 11.46 2.17
C TRP A 76 2.95 12.33 1.86
N LYS A 77 3.16 13.42 2.60
CA LYS A 77 4.36 14.27 2.47
C LYS A 77 5.63 13.53 2.88
N ASP A 78 5.50 12.53 3.71
CA ASP A 78 6.63 11.74 4.20
C ASP A 78 7.01 10.59 3.28
N VAL A 79 6.14 10.23 2.33
CA VAL A 79 6.39 9.15 1.38
C VAL A 79 7.42 9.60 0.37
N VAL A 80 8.54 8.88 0.28
CA VAL A 80 9.66 9.22 -0.60
C VAL A 80 9.77 8.29 -1.82
N LYS A 81 9.16 7.11 -1.74
CA LYS A 81 9.20 6.13 -2.83
C LYS A 81 7.96 5.26 -2.82
N THR A 82 7.41 5.03 -4.02
CA THR A 82 6.39 3.98 -4.25
C THR A 82 6.84 3.07 -5.38
N VAL A 83 6.42 1.82 -5.33
CA VAL A 83 6.59 0.87 -6.44
C VAL A 83 5.23 0.27 -6.73
N ASP A 84 4.80 0.36 -8.00
CA ASP A 84 3.59 -0.25 -8.51
C ASP A 84 3.96 -1.53 -9.25
N TYR A 85 3.37 -2.66 -8.83
CA TYR A 85 3.48 -3.95 -9.51
C TYR A 85 2.14 -4.22 -10.16
N VAL A 86 2.12 -4.38 -11.49
CA VAL A 86 0.87 -4.59 -12.23
C VAL A 86 0.96 -5.87 -13.09
N ILE A 87 -0.18 -6.49 -13.34
CA ILE A 87 -0.26 -7.66 -14.23
C ILE A 87 -0.66 -7.26 -15.66
N THR A 88 -1.01 -6.01 -15.86
CA THR A 88 -1.40 -5.43 -17.15
C THR A 88 -1.18 -3.92 -17.09
N TRP A 89 -0.94 -3.29 -18.26
CA TRP A 89 -0.91 -1.82 -18.35
C TRP A 89 -2.27 -1.23 -18.71
N ASP A 90 -3.29 -2.07 -18.92
CA ASP A 90 -4.63 -1.61 -19.25
C ASP A 90 -5.15 -0.67 -18.16
N ASN A 91 -5.55 0.52 -18.55
CA ASN A 91 -6.08 1.56 -17.67
C ASN A 91 -5.10 2.04 -16.58
N TYR A 92 -3.80 1.74 -16.71
CA TYR A 92 -2.81 2.20 -15.72
C TYR A 92 -2.76 3.72 -15.61
N LYS A 93 -3.07 4.45 -16.67
CA LYS A 93 -3.17 5.92 -16.65
C LYS A 93 -4.14 6.45 -15.60
N ASP A 94 -5.16 5.67 -15.23
CA ASP A 94 -6.16 6.08 -14.25
C ASP A 94 -5.58 6.16 -12.84
N THR A 95 -4.42 5.56 -12.58
CA THR A 95 -3.73 5.68 -11.29
C THR A 95 -3.20 7.09 -11.04
N ALA A 96 -2.99 7.87 -12.10
CA ALA A 96 -2.46 9.24 -11.97
C ALA A 96 -3.38 10.15 -11.16
N GLN A 97 -4.70 10.04 -11.36
CA GLN A 97 -5.66 10.85 -10.60
C GLN A 97 -5.65 10.49 -9.12
N VAL A 98 -5.49 9.19 -8.80
CA VAL A 98 -5.36 8.73 -7.42
C VAL A 98 -4.12 9.36 -6.78
N ARG A 99 -3.00 9.37 -7.47
CA ARG A 99 -1.78 10.02 -6.96
C ARG A 99 -2.00 11.50 -6.68
N ARG A 100 -2.66 12.21 -7.59
CA ARG A 100 -2.97 13.64 -7.38
C ARG A 100 -3.85 13.87 -6.17
N ASP A 101 -4.86 13.02 -5.98
CA ASP A 101 -5.81 13.18 -4.88
C ASP A 101 -5.15 13.00 -3.51
N PHE A 102 -4.15 12.13 -3.41
CA PHE A 102 -3.47 11.85 -2.14
C PHE A 102 -2.18 12.67 -1.94
N PHE A 103 -1.35 12.79 -2.96
CA PHE A 103 -0.10 13.56 -2.85
C PHE A 103 -0.28 15.06 -3.05
N GLY A 104 -1.30 15.50 -3.79
CA GLY A 104 -1.45 16.89 -4.20
C GLY A 104 -0.56 17.19 -5.41
N THR A 105 0.37 18.12 -5.27
CA THR A 105 1.26 18.54 -6.36
C THR A 105 2.72 18.08 -6.17
N GLU A 106 3.04 17.55 -4.99
CA GLU A 106 4.39 17.07 -4.68
C GLU A 106 4.39 15.55 -4.59
N PHE A 107 4.92 14.90 -5.62
CA PHE A 107 4.90 13.45 -5.76
C PHE A 107 6.19 12.81 -5.23
N SER A 108 6.08 11.58 -4.73
CA SER A 108 7.24 10.76 -4.40
C SER A 108 7.92 10.25 -5.67
N ALA A 109 9.17 9.77 -5.54
CA ALA A 109 9.76 8.93 -6.58
C ALA A 109 8.91 7.68 -6.76
N ALA A 110 8.81 7.16 -7.99
CA ALA A 110 7.95 6.03 -8.29
C ALA A 110 8.58 5.13 -9.36
N THR A 111 8.28 3.85 -9.26
CA THR A 111 8.63 2.85 -10.26
C THR A 111 7.40 2.00 -10.55
N GLY A 112 7.14 1.72 -11.83
CA GLY A 112 6.10 0.80 -12.24
C GLY A 112 6.72 -0.38 -12.99
N VAL A 113 6.32 -1.59 -12.63
CA VAL A 113 6.78 -2.82 -13.28
C VAL A 113 5.62 -3.76 -13.53
N MET A 114 5.66 -4.44 -14.67
CA MET A 114 4.71 -5.51 -14.97
C MET A 114 5.30 -6.84 -14.48
N VAL A 115 4.50 -7.59 -13.75
CA VAL A 115 4.84 -8.91 -13.23
C VAL A 115 3.89 -9.94 -13.83
N LYS A 116 4.28 -11.21 -13.79
CA LYS A 116 3.46 -12.30 -14.35
C LYS A 116 2.11 -12.42 -13.63
N GLU A 117 2.14 -12.37 -12.30
CA GLU A 117 0.93 -12.48 -11.48
C GLU A 117 1.18 -11.89 -10.10
N LEU A 118 0.10 -11.63 -9.38
CA LEU A 118 0.12 -11.18 -7.99
C LEU A 118 -0.56 -12.23 -7.11
N VAL A 119 -0.15 -12.29 -5.84
CA VAL A 119 -0.70 -13.26 -4.88
C VAL A 119 -2.19 -13.03 -4.64
N GLY A 120 -2.62 -11.78 -4.60
CA GLY A 120 -4.01 -11.45 -4.31
C GLY A 120 -4.96 -11.87 -5.42
N ASN A 121 -6.02 -12.61 -5.08
CA ASN A 121 -7.04 -13.02 -6.03
C ASN A 121 -7.71 -11.80 -6.68
N GLY A 122 -7.67 -11.71 -8.00
CA GLY A 122 -8.24 -10.59 -8.75
C GLY A 122 -7.43 -9.30 -8.69
N ALA A 123 -6.25 -9.30 -8.07
CA ALA A 123 -5.41 -8.11 -7.99
C ALA A 123 -4.83 -7.76 -9.35
N LEU A 124 -5.06 -6.52 -9.78
CA LEU A 124 -4.46 -5.94 -11.00
C LEU A 124 -3.19 -5.17 -10.67
N ILE A 125 -3.08 -4.68 -9.44
CA ILE A 125 -2.00 -3.83 -8.96
C ILE A 125 -1.73 -4.11 -7.49
N GLU A 126 -0.47 -4.03 -7.11
CA GLU A 126 0.02 -4.05 -5.74
C GLU A 126 1.03 -2.92 -5.59
N ILE A 127 1.05 -2.27 -4.45
CA ILE A 127 1.92 -1.10 -4.23
C ILE A 127 2.64 -1.27 -2.90
N ASP A 128 3.96 -1.06 -2.91
CA ASP A 128 4.72 -0.85 -1.68
C ASP A 128 5.23 0.58 -1.62
N ALA A 129 5.63 1.03 -0.44
CA ALA A 129 6.08 2.40 -0.25
C ALA A 129 7.09 2.50 0.88
N VAL A 130 7.90 3.55 0.81
CA VAL A 130 8.84 3.94 1.87
C VAL A 130 8.52 5.37 2.26
N ALA A 131 8.41 5.62 3.56
CA ALA A 131 8.25 6.95 4.13
C ALA A 131 9.37 7.24 5.13
N VAL A 132 9.75 8.51 5.23
CA VAL A 132 10.70 8.99 6.22
C VAL A 132 9.95 9.95 7.13
N LEU A 133 9.78 9.56 8.38
CA LEU A 133 9.01 10.31 9.36
C LEU A 133 9.92 11.28 10.12
N ASP A 134 9.43 12.47 10.36
CA ASP A 134 10.17 13.46 11.13
C ASP A 134 9.90 13.35 12.63
#